data_c42b1972d99cc0d412b386a1068b3827
#
_entry.id   c42b1972d99cc0d412b386a1068b3827
#
_cell.length_a   1.000
_cell.length_b   1.000
_cell.length_c   1.000
_cell.angle_alpha   90.00
_cell.angle_beta   90.00
_cell.angle_gamma   90.00
#
_symmetry.space_group_name_H-M   'P 1'
#
loop_
_entity.id
_entity.type
_entity.pdbx_description
1 polymer ?
#
loop_
_entity_poly.entity_id
_entity_poly.type
_entity_poly.pdbx_seq_one_letter_code
_entity_poly.pdbx_strand_id
1 'polypeptide(L)'
;VLHVEGLQCAILREISLTAPVGRCTAICGASGSGKTTLLRAIAGHLPYRGRVQIAGQCVDGLPAWRRPCRHLNQRLYLFPFLTVEQNLALAQFAAGQTRHAEPRRELLQALEVDHLARRYPGQLSGGEQQRVALARALVSAPALLLLDEPFSSLDWPLRRRLWQVLRQLQSRRALTLLLVSHEPREVAALADGGYCLQQGCLTPDD
;
A
#
# COMPACT_ATOMS: atom_id res chain seq x y z
N VAL A 1 5.73 -12.95 4.05
CA VAL A 1 5.34 -12.72 2.64
C VAL A 1 6.37 -11.92 1.90
N LEU A 2 6.94 -10.90 2.51
CA LEU A 2 8.04 -10.12 1.92
C LEU A 2 9.36 -10.50 2.59
N HIS A 3 10.37 -10.80 1.77
CA HIS A 3 11.76 -10.92 2.17
C HIS A 3 12.62 -10.05 1.27
N VAL A 4 13.40 -9.18 1.86
CA VAL A 4 14.35 -8.31 1.18
C VAL A 4 15.74 -8.57 1.75
N GLU A 5 16.72 -8.82 0.88
CA GLU A 5 18.09 -9.12 1.25
C GLU A 5 19.05 -8.20 0.49
N GLY A 6 19.82 -7.40 1.22
CA GLY A 6 20.87 -6.57 0.68
C GLY A 6 20.43 -5.57 -0.39
N LEU A 7 19.19 -5.04 -0.32
CA LEU A 7 18.68 -4.11 -1.32
C LEU A 7 19.47 -2.79 -1.29
N GLN A 8 20.03 -2.43 -2.43
CA GLN A 8 20.75 -1.18 -2.66
C GLN A 8 20.10 -0.41 -3.82
N CYS A 9 19.72 0.82 -3.58
CA CYS A 9 19.10 1.68 -4.58
C CYS A 9 19.18 3.15 -4.15
N ALA A 10 19.69 4.01 -5.01
CA ALA A 10 19.85 5.43 -4.72
C ALA A 10 20.56 5.65 -3.36
N ILE A 11 19.82 6.15 -2.36
CA ILE A 11 20.34 6.43 -1.02
C ILE A 11 20.29 5.22 -0.07
N LEU A 12 19.68 4.11 -0.47
CA LEU A 12 19.52 2.91 0.35
C LEU A 12 20.78 2.04 0.31
N ARG A 13 21.21 1.57 1.49
CA ARG A 13 22.46 0.80 1.68
C ARG A 13 22.14 -0.53 2.34
N GLU A 14 22.26 -1.62 1.59
CA GLU A 14 22.12 -3.00 2.08
C GLU A 14 20.89 -3.27 2.97
N ILE A 15 19.74 -2.79 2.52
CA ILE A 15 18.46 -2.96 3.24
C ILE A 15 18.08 -4.43 3.27
N SER A 16 17.88 -4.97 4.48
CA SER A 16 17.31 -6.29 4.70
C SER A 16 16.14 -6.20 5.65
N LEU A 17 15.00 -6.77 5.28
CA LEU A 17 13.79 -6.77 6.09
C LEU A 17 12.88 -7.94 5.75
N THR A 18 12.02 -8.28 6.69
CA THR A 18 10.96 -9.28 6.53
C THR A 18 9.62 -8.71 6.96
N ALA A 19 8.57 -8.90 6.14
CA ALA A 19 7.19 -8.64 6.56
C ALA A 19 6.42 -9.97 6.58
N PRO A 20 6.01 -10.44 7.77
CA PRO A 20 5.30 -11.72 7.92
C PRO A 20 3.91 -11.69 7.27
N VAL A 21 3.40 -12.86 6.90
CA VAL A 21 2.06 -13.04 6.33
C VAL A 21 0.99 -12.50 7.27
N GLY A 22 0.04 -11.73 6.73
CA GLY A 22 -1.10 -11.22 7.48
C GLY A 22 -0.76 -10.19 8.56
N ARG A 23 0.49 -9.69 8.58
CA ARG A 23 0.96 -8.68 9.52
C ARG A 23 1.18 -7.33 8.84
N CYS A 24 1.14 -6.28 9.64
CA CYS A 24 1.53 -4.94 9.23
C CYS A 24 2.93 -4.63 9.76
N THR A 25 3.88 -4.41 8.86
CA THR A 25 5.23 -3.98 9.22
C THR A 25 5.37 -2.50 8.90
N ALA A 26 5.73 -1.68 9.90
CA ALA A 26 5.95 -0.26 9.72
C ALA A 26 7.40 0.06 9.33
N ILE A 27 7.59 1.08 8.51
CA ILE A 27 8.88 1.72 8.24
C ILE A 27 8.80 3.16 8.71
N CYS A 28 9.48 3.44 9.80
CA CYS A 28 9.60 4.77 10.39
C CYS A 28 10.89 5.46 9.92
N GLY A 29 11.03 6.75 10.18
CA GLY A 29 12.23 7.52 9.87
C GLY A 29 11.92 8.94 9.41
N ALA A 30 12.95 9.81 9.45
CA ALA A 30 12.84 11.20 9.06
C ALA A 30 12.41 11.40 7.59
N SER A 31 11.89 12.58 7.24
CA SER A 31 11.65 12.95 5.85
C SER A 31 12.95 12.87 5.06
N GLY A 32 12.91 12.34 3.85
CA GLY A 32 14.10 12.16 3.01
C GLY A 32 14.99 10.95 3.35
N SER A 33 14.68 10.14 4.37
CA SER A 33 15.47 8.96 4.74
C SER A 33 15.47 7.83 3.70
N GLY A 34 14.54 7.85 2.73
CA GLY A 34 14.45 6.84 1.66
C GLY A 34 13.25 5.90 1.74
N LYS A 35 12.29 6.13 2.64
CA LYS A 35 11.11 5.26 2.81
C LYS A 35 10.31 5.04 1.52
N THR A 36 9.94 6.13 0.84
CA THR A 36 9.28 6.07 -0.48
C THR A 36 10.16 5.37 -1.53
N THR A 37 11.48 5.60 -1.50
CA THR A 37 12.44 4.93 -2.40
C THR A 37 12.42 3.43 -2.18
N LEU A 38 12.39 2.97 -0.93
CA LEU A 38 12.29 1.55 -0.57
C LEU A 38 11.00 0.93 -1.10
N LEU A 39 9.85 1.56 -0.86
CA LEU A 39 8.57 1.07 -1.38
C LEU A 39 8.56 1.02 -2.91
N ARG A 40 9.10 2.04 -3.58
CA ARG A 40 9.19 2.07 -5.06
C ARG A 40 10.11 0.99 -5.61
N ALA A 41 11.23 0.68 -4.96
CA ALA A 41 12.12 -0.40 -5.34
C ALA A 41 11.42 -1.77 -5.21
N ILE A 42 10.79 -2.04 -4.05
CA ILE A 42 10.00 -3.27 -3.82
C ILE A 42 8.86 -3.40 -4.82
N ALA A 43 8.18 -2.30 -5.16
CA ALA A 43 7.10 -2.28 -6.15
C ALA A 43 7.57 -2.47 -7.61
N GLY A 44 8.88 -2.39 -7.88
CA GLY A 44 9.44 -2.51 -9.23
C GLY A 44 9.40 -1.22 -10.06
N HIS A 45 9.27 -0.06 -9.41
CA HIS A 45 9.31 1.25 -10.05
C HIS A 45 10.71 1.86 -10.10
N LEU A 46 11.67 1.27 -9.40
CA LEU A 46 13.08 1.69 -9.40
C LEU A 46 13.97 0.45 -9.54
N PRO A 47 15.07 0.54 -10.31
CA PRO A 47 16.08 -0.51 -10.34
C PRO A 47 16.83 -0.57 -9.00
N TYR A 48 17.21 -1.78 -8.60
CA TYR A 48 17.98 -2.04 -7.38
C TYR A 48 18.94 -3.20 -7.59
N ARG A 49 19.90 -3.34 -6.68
CA ARG A 49 20.71 -4.55 -6.47
C ARG A 49 20.21 -5.24 -5.20
N GLY A 50 20.49 -6.52 -5.04
CA GLY A 50 20.01 -7.35 -3.94
C GLY A 50 18.87 -8.25 -4.39
N ARG A 51 18.13 -8.81 -3.43
CA ARG A 51 17.05 -9.78 -3.69
C ARG A 51 15.76 -9.35 -3.02
N VAL A 52 14.65 -9.47 -3.74
CA VAL A 52 13.31 -9.24 -3.23
C VAL A 52 12.44 -10.46 -3.57
N GLN A 53 11.80 -11.02 -2.55
CA GLN A 53 10.82 -12.09 -2.70
C GLN A 53 9.49 -11.65 -2.11
N ILE A 54 8.38 -11.88 -2.86
CA ILE A 54 7.02 -11.58 -2.43
C ILE A 54 6.19 -12.85 -2.61
N ALA A 55 5.51 -13.30 -1.56
CA ALA A 55 4.71 -14.53 -1.56
C ALA A 55 5.49 -15.77 -2.04
N GLY A 56 6.78 -15.86 -1.67
CA GLY A 56 7.66 -16.96 -2.08
C GLY A 56 8.22 -16.86 -3.50
N GLN A 57 7.82 -15.85 -4.27
CA GLN A 57 8.31 -15.61 -5.63
C GLN A 57 9.41 -14.56 -5.62
N CYS A 58 10.57 -14.86 -6.24
CA CYS A 58 11.57 -13.86 -6.56
C CYS A 58 11.02 -12.89 -7.60
N VAL A 59 11.06 -11.58 -7.31
CA VAL A 59 10.51 -10.54 -8.18
C VAL A 59 11.59 -9.66 -8.82
N ASP A 60 12.86 -10.03 -8.65
CA ASP A 60 13.98 -9.32 -9.28
C ASP A 60 13.85 -9.40 -10.81
N GLY A 61 14.02 -8.27 -11.47
CA GLY A 61 13.81 -8.18 -12.92
C GLY A 61 12.36 -8.22 -13.40
N LEU A 62 11.38 -8.52 -12.53
CA LEU A 62 9.97 -8.43 -12.91
C LEU A 62 9.51 -6.97 -12.95
N PRO A 63 8.79 -6.56 -14.02
CA PRO A 63 8.18 -5.25 -14.08
C PRO A 63 7.06 -5.12 -13.02
N ALA A 64 6.79 -3.88 -12.59
CA ALA A 64 5.85 -3.59 -11.49
C ALA A 64 4.47 -4.26 -11.64
N TRP A 65 3.92 -4.34 -12.87
CA TRP A 65 2.58 -4.93 -13.12
C TRP A 65 2.53 -6.46 -12.96
N ARG A 66 3.69 -7.16 -12.97
CA ARG A 66 3.79 -8.61 -12.73
C ARG A 66 4.07 -8.98 -11.29
N ARG A 67 4.42 -8.00 -10.44
CA ARG A 67 4.69 -8.25 -9.03
C ARG A 67 3.38 -8.49 -8.26
N PRO A 68 3.34 -9.48 -7.33
CA PRO A 68 2.13 -9.77 -6.54
C PRO A 68 1.94 -8.77 -5.40
N CYS A 69 2.17 -7.50 -5.66
CA CYS A 69 1.97 -6.40 -4.72
C CYS A 69 1.22 -5.24 -5.37
N ARG A 70 0.69 -4.35 -4.54
CA ARG A 70 0.15 -3.04 -4.97
C ARG A 70 0.77 -1.96 -4.14
N HIS A 71 1.06 -0.83 -4.77
CA HIS A 71 1.64 0.33 -4.14
C HIS A 71 0.66 1.50 -4.17
N LEU A 72 0.20 1.90 -2.99
CA LEU A 72 -0.53 3.15 -2.79
C LEU A 72 0.48 4.22 -2.40
N ASN A 73 0.80 5.09 -3.34
CA ASN A 73 1.70 6.20 -3.14
C ASN A 73 0.94 7.52 -2.95
N GLN A 74 1.63 8.58 -2.59
CA GLN A 74 1.07 9.92 -2.37
C GLN A 74 0.36 10.48 -3.61
N ARG A 75 0.83 10.12 -4.82
CA ARG A 75 0.21 10.54 -6.10
C ARG A 75 -0.85 9.55 -6.54
N LEU A 76 -1.83 9.28 -5.88
CA LEU A 76 -2.93 8.31 -6.02
C LEU A 76 -3.16 7.66 -7.41
N TYR A 77 -2.76 8.31 -8.51
CA TYR A 77 -2.84 7.84 -9.92
C TYR A 77 -4.20 7.24 -10.30
N LEU A 78 -5.29 7.87 -9.88
CA LEU A 78 -6.62 7.50 -10.37
C LEU A 78 -6.72 7.85 -11.85
N PHE A 79 -7.38 6.98 -12.63
CA PHE A 79 -7.63 7.23 -14.03
C PHE A 79 -8.69 8.34 -14.17
N PRO A 80 -8.34 9.54 -14.68
CA PRO A 80 -9.21 10.71 -14.59
C PRO A 80 -10.46 10.59 -15.48
N PHE A 81 -10.41 9.75 -16.51
CA PHE A 81 -11.51 9.54 -17.47
C PHE A 81 -12.39 8.33 -17.11
N LEU A 82 -12.13 7.66 -16.01
CA LEU A 82 -12.92 6.56 -15.49
C LEU A 82 -13.62 7.00 -14.21
N THR A 83 -14.86 6.57 -14.03
CA THR A 83 -15.57 6.77 -12.76
C THR A 83 -14.87 6.01 -11.62
N VAL A 84 -15.26 6.26 -10.38
CA VAL A 84 -14.77 5.52 -9.21
C VAL A 84 -14.99 4.01 -9.41
N GLU A 85 -16.19 3.59 -9.76
CA GLU A 85 -16.54 2.18 -10.02
C GLU A 85 -15.68 1.58 -11.14
N GLN A 86 -15.46 2.32 -12.23
CA GLN A 86 -14.63 1.86 -13.36
C GLN A 86 -13.15 1.77 -12.99
N ASN A 87 -12.63 2.67 -12.15
CA ASN A 87 -11.27 2.59 -11.62
C ASN A 87 -11.04 1.28 -10.86
N LEU A 88 -12.00 0.86 -10.02
CA LEU A 88 -11.92 -0.39 -9.29
C LEU A 88 -12.11 -1.60 -10.22
N ALA A 89 -13.08 -1.53 -11.15
CA ALA A 89 -13.36 -2.61 -12.11
C ALA A 89 -12.13 -2.92 -12.98
N LEU A 90 -11.41 -1.89 -13.43
CA LEU A 90 -10.18 -2.05 -14.20
C LEU A 90 -9.07 -2.72 -13.38
N ALA A 91 -8.90 -2.33 -12.12
CA ALA A 91 -7.90 -2.92 -11.22
C ALA A 91 -8.20 -4.40 -10.93
N GLN A 92 -9.49 -4.74 -10.72
CA GLN A 92 -9.97 -6.11 -10.52
C GLN A 92 -9.72 -6.96 -11.77
N PHE A 93 -10.04 -6.45 -12.94
CA PHE A 93 -9.79 -7.12 -14.21
C PHE A 93 -8.30 -7.36 -14.48
N ALA A 94 -7.46 -6.34 -14.25
CA ALA A 94 -6.02 -6.44 -14.42
C ALA A 94 -5.35 -7.44 -13.45
N ALA A 95 -6.00 -7.74 -12.33
CA ALA A 95 -5.60 -8.78 -11.38
C ALA A 95 -6.08 -10.20 -11.76
N GLY A 96 -6.72 -10.36 -12.93
CA GLY A 96 -7.25 -11.66 -13.38
C GLY A 96 -8.46 -12.15 -12.59
N GLN A 97 -9.12 -11.28 -11.83
CA GLN A 97 -10.26 -11.66 -11.00
C GLN A 97 -11.57 -11.59 -11.80
N THR A 98 -12.56 -12.37 -11.36
CA THR A 98 -13.92 -12.31 -11.92
C THR A 98 -14.54 -10.92 -11.71
N ARG A 99 -15.29 -10.45 -12.72
CA ARG A 99 -15.88 -9.09 -12.74
C ARG A 99 -17.11 -8.93 -11.85
N HIS A 100 -17.18 -9.63 -10.71
CA HIS A 100 -18.30 -9.45 -9.78
C HIS A 100 -18.28 -8.04 -9.18
N ALA A 101 -19.43 -7.40 -9.13
CA ALA A 101 -19.56 -6.05 -8.59
C ALA A 101 -19.50 -6.01 -7.06
N GLU A 102 -19.87 -7.11 -6.40
CA GLU A 102 -19.99 -7.17 -4.94
C GLU A 102 -18.72 -6.82 -4.18
N PRO A 103 -17.52 -7.36 -4.50
CA PRO A 103 -16.29 -7.00 -3.79
C PRO A 103 -15.95 -5.51 -3.92
N ARG A 104 -16.29 -4.87 -5.05
CA ARG A 104 -16.07 -3.43 -5.24
C ARG A 104 -17.00 -2.62 -4.35
N ARG A 105 -18.30 -3.00 -4.33
CA ARG A 105 -19.32 -2.33 -3.53
C ARG A 105 -19.01 -2.43 -2.04
N GLU A 106 -18.67 -3.60 -1.54
CA GLU A 106 -18.27 -3.82 -0.16
C GLU A 106 -17.08 -2.91 0.24
N LEU A 107 -16.06 -2.81 -0.61
CA LEU A 107 -14.90 -1.96 -0.34
C LEU A 107 -15.25 -0.47 -0.37
N LEU A 108 -16.07 -0.03 -1.33
CA LEU A 108 -16.52 1.35 -1.40
C LEU A 108 -17.35 1.72 -0.17
N GLN A 109 -18.24 0.84 0.29
CA GLN A 109 -19.03 1.04 1.52
C GLN A 109 -18.12 1.07 2.76
N ALA A 110 -17.21 0.10 2.90
CA ALA A 110 -16.28 0.05 4.04
C ALA A 110 -15.40 1.31 4.15
N LEU A 111 -15.07 1.92 3.00
CA LEU A 111 -14.26 3.15 2.93
C LEU A 111 -15.12 4.43 2.84
N GLU A 112 -16.44 4.32 3.02
CA GLU A 112 -17.39 5.44 3.05
C GLU A 112 -17.36 6.30 1.76
N VAL A 113 -17.25 5.66 0.58
CA VAL A 113 -17.20 6.33 -0.74
C VAL A 113 -18.11 5.68 -1.80
N ASP A 114 -19.03 4.80 -1.39
CA ASP A 114 -19.99 4.12 -2.27
C ASP A 114 -20.94 5.09 -2.99
N HIS A 115 -21.34 6.17 -2.32
CA HIS A 115 -22.16 7.25 -2.89
C HIS A 115 -21.45 8.01 -4.03
N LEU A 116 -20.12 7.85 -4.16
CA LEU A 116 -19.30 8.49 -5.19
C LEU A 116 -19.02 7.57 -6.39
N ALA A 117 -19.58 6.36 -6.43
CA ALA A 117 -19.26 5.31 -7.41
C ALA A 117 -19.34 5.78 -8.87
N ARG A 118 -20.27 6.69 -9.19
CA ARG A 118 -20.48 7.23 -10.54
C ARG A 118 -19.72 8.54 -10.82
N ARG A 119 -19.01 9.11 -9.84
CA ARG A 119 -18.23 10.32 -10.01
C ARG A 119 -16.86 10.04 -10.63
N TYR A 120 -16.30 11.05 -11.29
CA TYR A 120 -14.94 11.05 -11.81
C TYR A 120 -13.96 11.59 -10.76
N PRO A 121 -12.68 11.18 -10.77
CA PRO A 121 -11.69 11.63 -9.80
C PRO A 121 -11.61 13.15 -9.62
N GLY A 122 -11.71 13.92 -10.69
CA GLY A 122 -11.71 15.38 -10.63
C GLY A 122 -12.90 16.03 -9.89
N GLN A 123 -13.93 15.25 -9.55
CA GLN A 123 -15.11 15.68 -8.79
C GLN A 123 -15.00 15.33 -7.29
N LEU A 124 -13.89 14.74 -6.87
CA LEU A 124 -13.67 14.24 -5.52
C LEU A 124 -12.71 15.17 -4.76
N SER A 125 -12.95 15.34 -3.47
CA SER A 125 -11.97 15.92 -2.54
C SER A 125 -10.71 15.05 -2.45
N GLY A 126 -9.60 15.62 -1.97
CA GLY A 126 -8.35 14.86 -1.80
C GLY A 126 -8.50 13.63 -0.90
N GLY A 127 -9.25 13.75 0.19
CA GLY A 127 -9.53 12.62 1.09
C GLY A 127 -10.42 11.55 0.45
N GLU A 128 -11.40 11.92 -0.37
CA GLU A 128 -12.21 10.97 -1.14
C GLU A 128 -11.38 10.24 -2.19
N GLN A 129 -10.51 10.97 -2.92
CA GLN A 129 -9.59 10.37 -3.87
C GLN A 129 -8.67 9.34 -3.19
N GLN A 130 -8.16 9.66 -2.00
CA GLN A 130 -7.29 8.78 -1.23
C GLN A 130 -8.01 7.49 -0.82
N ARG A 131 -9.25 7.56 -0.35
CA ARG A 131 -10.09 6.40 -0.01
C ARG A 131 -10.41 5.56 -1.24
N VAL A 132 -10.73 6.19 -2.36
CA VAL A 132 -10.95 5.49 -3.65
C VAL A 132 -9.67 4.79 -4.13
N ALA A 133 -8.52 5.42 -4.01
CA ALA A 133 -7.24 4.81 -4.39
C ALA A 133 -6.90 3.62 -3.49
N LEU A 134 -7.20 3.69 -2.19
CA LEU A 134 -7.08 2.56 -1.26
C LEU A 134 -8.03 1.42 -1.64
N ALA A 135 -9.32 1.72 -1.94
CA ALA A 135 -10.28 0.74 -2.42
C ALA A 135 -9.78 0.03 -3.69
N ARG A 136 -9.24 0.81 -4.65
CA ARG A 136 -8.68 0.27 -5.90
C ARG A 136 -7.48 -0.65 -5.66
N ALA A 137 -6.62 -0.33 -4.71
CA ALA A 137 -5.49 -1.20 -4.37
C ALA A 137 -5.97 -2.50 -3.71
N LEU A 138 -6.96 -2.43 -2.82
CA LEU A 138 -7.51 -3.56 -2.08
C LEU A 138 -8.37 -4.50 -2.95
N VAL A 139 -9.08 -3.98 -3.95
CA VAL A 139 -9.98 -4.79 -4.78
C VAL A 139 -9.22 -5.83 -5.60
N SER A 140 -7.96 -5.58 -5.92
CA SER A 140 -7.10 -6.54 -6.62
C SER A 140 -6.59 -7.70 -5.73
N ALA A 141 -6.95 -7.73 -4.44
CA ALA A 141 -6.55 -8.74 -3.44
C ALA A 141 -5.04 -9.08 -3.51
N PRO A 142 -4.15 -8.09 -3.36
CA PRO A 142 -2.71 -8.32 -3.48
C PRO A 142 -2.18 -9.15 -2.32
N ALA A 143 -1.11 -9.93 -2.54
CA ALA A 143 -0.40 -10.64 -1.48
C ALA A 143 0.29 -9.65 -0.51
N LEU A 144 0.74 -8.51 -1.04
CA LEU A 144 1.41 -7.44 -0.28
C LEU A 144 0.86 -6.08 -0.71
N LEU A 145 0.44 -5.26 0.24
CA LEU A 145 0.05 -3.87 0.03
C LEU A 145 1.11 -2.94 0.62
N LEU A 146 1.71 -2.12 -0.23
CA LEU A 146 2.69 -1.10 0.11
C LEU A 146 1.96 0.24 0.27
N LEU A 147 2.02 0.83 1.45
CA LEU A 147 1.30 2.05 1.82
C LEU A 147 2.30 3.18 2.12
N ASP A 148 2.29 4.23 1.33
CA ASP A 148 3.14 5.42 1.50
C ASP A 148 2.29 6.59 2.00
N GLU A 149 2.29 6.81 3.31
CA GLU A 149 1.50 7.84 4.01
C GLU A 149 0.00 7.83 3.64
N PRO A 150 -0.68 6.68 3.79
CA PRO A 150 -1.99 6.43 3.18
C PRO A 150 -3.13 7.28 3.74
N PHE A 151 -2.94 7.99 4.86
CA PHE A 151 -3.98 8.77 5.53
C PHE A 151 -3.59 10.24 5.75
N SER A 152 -2.49 10.72 5.16
CA SER A 152 -1.93 12.04 5.42
C SER A 152 -2.87 13.21 5.10
N SER A 153 -3.76 13.06 4.10
CA SER A 153 -4.72 14.10 3.67
C SER A 153 -6.08 14.03 4.38
N LEU A 154 -6.25 13.13 5.37
CA LEU A 154 -7.52 12.91 6.05
C LEU A 154 -7.56 13.62 7.41
N ASP A 155 -8.76 14.02 7.84
CA ASP A 155 -9.00 14.49 9.18
C ASP A 155 -8.88 13.37 10.23
N TRP A 156 -8.68 13.77 11.48
CA TRP A 156 -8.42 12.83 12.58
C TRP A 156 -9.53 11.82 12.83
N PRO A 157 -10.83 12.19 12.89
CA PRO A 157 -11.90 11.24 13.11
C PRO A 157 -11.98 10.18 12.02
N LEU A 158 -11.80 10.58 10.75
CA LEU A 158 -11.85 9.68 9.61
C LEU A 158 -10.65 8.74 9.57
N ARG A 159 -9.42 9.23 9.88
CA ARG A 159 -8.23 8.35 10.01
C ARG A 159 -8.48 7.19 10.96
N ARG A 160 -8.98 7.47 12.16
CA ARG A 160 -9.26 6.44 13.18
C ARG A 160 -10.23 5.38 12.70
N ARG A 161 -11.30 5.78 12.00
CA ARG A 161 -12.26 4.83 11.42
C ARG A 161 -11.61 3.96 10.36
N LEU A 162 -10.83 4.56 9.46
CA LEU A 162 -10.17 3.82 8.38
C LEU A 162 -9.07 2.87 8.89
N TRP A 163 -8.38 3.19 9.97
CA TRP A 163 -7.46 2.25 10.61
C TRP A 163 -8.20 0.99 11.09
N GLN A 164 -9.37 1.14 11.71
CA GLN A 164 -10.19 0.00 12.12
C GLN A 164 -10.66 -0.83 10.93
N VAL A 165 -11.11 -0.17 9.85
CA VAL A 165 -11.49 -0.84 8.60
C VAL A 165 -10.32 -1.62 8.02
N LEU A 166 -9.13 -0.99 7.93
CA LEU A 166 -7.93 -1.64 7.39
C LEU A 166 -7.50 -2.84 8.23
N ARG A 167 -7.56 -2.73 9.57
CA ARG A 167 -7.30 -3.86 10.49
C ARG A 167 -8.30 -5.01 10.29
N GLN A 168 -9.57 -4.71 10.14
CA GLN A 168 -10.60 -5.73 9.88
C GLN A 168 -10.37 -6.42 8.53
N LEU A 169 -10.06 -5.66 7.47
CA LEU A 169 -9.75 -6.22 6.16
C LEU A 169 -8.47 -7.06 6.20
N GLN A 170 -7.45 -6.61 6.92
CA GLN A 170 -6.20 -7.36 7.14
C GLN A 170 -6.49 -8.71 7.80
N SER A 171 -7.24 -8.74 8.90
CA SER A 171 -7.58 -9.97 9.62
C SER A 171 -8.41 -10.94 8.76
N ARG A 172 -9.43 -10.41 8.05
CA ARG A 172 -10.32 -11.26 7.23
C ARG A 172 -9.66 -11.86 6.01
N ARG A 173 -8.68 -11.17 5.42
CA ARG A 173 -8.07 -11.55 4.13
C ARG A 173 -6.62 -12.02 4.26
N ALA A 174 -6.09 -12.13 5.47
CA ALA A 174 -4.66 -12.38 5.74
C ALA A 174 -3.75 -11.42 4.94
N LEU A 175 -4.18 -10.17 4.74
CA LEU A 175 -3.50 -9.17 3.95
C LEU A 175 -2.20 -8.73 4.65
N THR A 176 -1.09 -8.79 3.94
CA THR A 176 0.19 -8.29 4.45
C THR A 176 0.38 -6.83 4.06
N LEU A 177 0.79 -6.01 5.01
CA LEU A 177 0.99 -4.57 4.83
C LEU A 177 2.45 -4.20 5.09
N LEU A 178 3.01 -3.34 4.25
CA LEU A 178 4.22 -2.58 4.54
C LEU A 178 3.83 -1.10 4.56
N LEU A 179 3.84 -0.52 5.75
CA LEU A 179 3.34 0.84 6.02
C LEU A 179 4.50 1.81 6.21
N VAL A 180 4.54 2.87 5.43
CA VAL A 180 5.35 4.04 5.71
C VAL A 180 4.45 5.11 6.32
N SER A 181 4.77 5.54 7.53
CA SER A 181 4.09 6.64 8.21
C SER A 181 5.06 7.41 9.09
N HIS A 182 4.81 8.70 9.24
CA HIS A 182 5.47 9.58 10.22
C HIS A 182 4.56 9.89 11.42
N GLU A 183 3.32 9.37 11.43
CA GLU A 183 2.36 9.55 12.52
C GLU A 183 2.48 8.38 13.53
N PRO A 184 3.00 8.62 14.77
CA PRO A 184 3.22 7.55 15.74
C PRO A 184 1.93 6.81 16.13
N ARG A 185 0.79 7.52 16.17
CA ARG A 185 -0.51 6.93 16.51
C ARG A 185 -1.03 6.00 15.43
N GLU A 186 -0.70 6.26 14.16
CA GLU A 186 -1.01 5.38 13.04
C GLU A 186 -0.20 4.10 13.13
N VAL A 187 1.09 4.22 13.39
CA VAL A 187 1.99 3.08 13.60
C VAL A 187 1.49 2.24 14.78
N ALA A 188 1.22 2.86 15.94
CA ALA A 188 0.70 2.16 17.11
C ALA A 188 -0.65 1.46 16.88
N ALA A 189 -1.51 2.03 16.01
CA ALA A 189 -2.81 1.45 15.69
C ALA A 189 -2.74 0.29 14.68
N LEU A 190 -1.80 0.31 13.74
CA LEU A 190 -1.75 -0.59 12.59
C LEU A 190 -0.59 -1.57 12.60
N ALA A 191 0.58 -1.19 13.13
CA ALA A 191 1.77 -2.03 13.03
C ALA A 191 1.78 -3.17 14.06
N ASP A 192 2.30 -4.30 13.63
CA ASP A 192 2.58 -5.47 14.47
C ASP A 192 4.09 -5.56 14.79
N GLY A 193 4.92 -4.72 14.18
CA GLY A 193 6.35 -4.54 14.34
C GLY A 193 6.86 -3.60 13.27
N GLY A 194 8.12 -3.20 13.35
CA GLY A 194 8.64 -2.21 12.43
C GLY A 194 10.14 -2.15 12.32
N TYR A 195 10.56 -1.20 11.51
CA TYR A 195 11.95 -0.85 11.27
C TYR A 195 12.10 0.66 11.23
N CYS A 196 13.26 1.15 11.68
CA CYS A 196 13.63 2.55 11.54
C CYS A 196 14.65 2.71 10.40
N LEU A 197 14.32 3.58 9.43
CA LEU A 197 15.20 3.90 8.30
C LEU A 197 15.91 5.23 8.54
N GLN A 198 17.23 5.17 8.75
CA GLN A 198 18.06 6.34 8.99
C GLN A 198 19.29 6.32 8.07
N GLN A 199 19.54 7.43 7.38
CA GLN A 199 20.71 7.61 6.49
C GLN A 199 20.91 6.46 5.49
N GLY A 200 19.82 5.88 5.00
CA GLY A 200 19.84 4.77 4.05
C GLY A 200 20.10 3.39 4.65
N CYS A 201 20.19 3.26 5.98
CA CYS A 201 20.30 2.00 6.70
C CYS A 201 19.02 1.70 7.48
N LEU A 202 18.66 0.41 7.57
CA LEU A 202 17.46 -0.06 8.25
C LEU A 202 17.85 -0.83 9.52
N THR A 203 17.22 -0.48 10.64
CA THR A 203 17.35 -1.19 11.92
C THR A 203 15.99 -1.62 12.43
N PRO A 204 15.83 -2.77 13.11
CA PRO A 204 14.58 -3.10 13.80
C PRO A 204 14.17 -1.96 14.74
N ASP A 205 12.87 -1.72 14.83
CA ASP A 205 12.27 -0.76 15.77
C ASP A 205 11.71 -1.61 16.94
N ASP A 206 12.36 -1.51 18.11
CA ASP A 206 12.06 -2.29 19.32
C ASP A 206 10.79 -1.82 20.04
#